data_8cc813c4fa4f3eee4db29f3d295dc761
#
_entry.id   8cc813c4fa4f3eee4db29f3d295dc761
#
_cell.length_a   1.000
_cell.length_b   1.000
_cell.length_c   1.000
_cell.angle_alpha   90.00
_cell.angle_beta   90.00
_cell.angle_gamma   90.00
#
_symmetry.space_group_name_H-M   'P 1'
#
loop_
_entity.id
_entity.type
_entity.pdbx_description
1 polymer ?
#
loop_
_entity_poly.entity_id
_entity_poly.type
_entity_poly.pdbx_seq_one_letter_code
_entity_poly.pdbx_strand_id
1 'polypeptide(L)'
;MNRKFPDTRLRRLRSNPSLLKITAETNLTVDDLIQPIFVKEGIKKAEAIESMPNVNRYSKEGVIDYCKSLMDLGIKAVALFPVIDSKKKDLEGIEAFNRKNLICGTVESIKKKIPELVLIVDVALDPYTVHGHDGILDKKDYVDNDKTVEVLKKQALVLADAGAD
;
A
#
# COMPACT_ATOMS: atom_id res chain seq x y z
N MET A 1 -44.60 28.46 -15.55
CA MET A 1 -43.78 28.25 -14.35
C MET A 1 -42.34 28.57 -14.71
N ASN A 2 -41.75 29.59 -14.07
CA ASN A 2 -40.35 29.93 -14.30
C ASN A 2 -39.48 29.02 -13.45
N ARG A 3 -38.87 27.99 -14.05
CA ARG A 3 -37.99 27.06 -13.36
C ARG A 3 -36.59 27.67 -13.30
N LYS A 4 -36.13 27.98 -12.10
CA LYS A 4 -34.84 28.63 -11.88
C LYS A 4 -34.04 27.88 -10.80
N PHE A 5 -32.75 27.60 -11.06
CA PHE A 5 -31.81 27.11 -10.04
C PHE A 5 -31.54 28.24 -9.02
N PRO A 6 -31.47 27.98 -7.70
CA PRO A 6 -31.49 26.65 -7.03
C PRO A 6 -32.91 26.14 -6.63
N ASP A 7 -33.95 26.94 -6.85
CA ASP A 7 -35.31 26.63 -6.40
C ASP A 7 -35.89 25.37 -7.09
N THR A 8 -35.54 25.17 -8.36
CA THR A 8 -35.95 24.00 -9.13
C THR A 8 -34.67 23.18 -9.51
N ARG A 9 -34.62 21.95 -9.02
CA ARG A 9 -33.53 21.00 -9.35
C ARG A 9 -34.12 19.85 -10.15
N LEU A 10 -33.61 19.64 -11.37
CA LEU A 10 -34.06 18.55 -12.23
C LEU A 10 -33.39 17.24 -11.81
N ARG A 11 -34.17 16.32 -11.24
CA ARG A 11 -33.68 15.04 -10.73
C ARG A 11 -34.40 13.83 -11.31
N ARG A 12 -34.94 13.94 -12.51
CA ARG A 12 -35.72 12.86 -13.14
C ARG A 12 -34.96 11.57 -13.26
N LEU A 13 -33.67 11.62 -13.59
CA LEU A 13 -32.79 10.46 -13.69
C LEU A 13 -32.49 9.78 -12.34
N ARG A 14 -32.83 10.41 -11.22
CA ARG A 14 -32.70 9.88 -9.85
C ARG A 14 -34.07 9.45 -9.25
N SER A 15 -35.12 9.37 -10.07
CA SER A 15 -36.49 9.09 -9.57
C SER A 15 -36.71 7.64 -9.14
N ASN A 16 -35.88 6.71 -9.63
CA ASN A 16 -35.91 5.31 -9.20
C ASN A 16 -34.55 4.63 -9.38
N PRO A 17 -34.29 3.50 -8.69
CA PRO A 17 -33.02 2.78 -8.74
C PRO A 17 -32.61 2.29 -10.12
N SER A 18 -33.57 1.94 -10.99
CA SER A 18 -33.27 1.46 -12.35
C SER A 18 -32.71 2.59 -13.22
N LEU A 19 -33.31 3.78 -13.16
CA LEU A 19 -32.80 4.96 -13.86
C LEU A 19 -31.42 5.37 -13.34
N LEU A 20 -31.19 5.29 -12.03
CA LEU A 20 -29.86 5.55 -11.46
C LEU A 20 -28.82 4.59 -12.04
N LYS A 21 -29.11 3.29 -12.12
CA LYS A 21 -28.19 2.29 -12.70
C LYS A 21 -27.93 2.51 -14.18
N ILE A 22 -28.99 2.81 -14.97
CA ILE A 22 -28.85 3.04 -16.44
C ILE A 22 -28.00 4.28 -16.73
N THR A 23 -28.09 5.31 -15.87
CA THR A 23 -27.40 6.59 -16.06
C THR A 23 -26.11 6.73 -15.26
N ALA A 24 -25.67 5.67 -14.55
CA ALA A 24 -24.43 5.68 -13.80
C ALA A 24 -23.22 5.72 -14.76
N GLU A 25 -22.38 6.71 -14.59
CA GLU A 25 -21.12 6.86 -15.34
C GLU A 25 -19.97 6.09 -14.67
N THR A 26 -20.08 5.83 -13.36
CA THR A 26 -19.07 5.12 -12.56
C THR A 26 -19.68 3.87 -11.94
N ASN A 27 -19.02 2.74 -12.10
CA ASN A 27 -19.34 1.48 -11.44
C ASN A 27 -18.17 1.07 -10.54
N LEU A 28 -18.43 0.86 -9.26
CA LEU A 28 -17.44 0.32 -8.34
C LEU A 28 -17.57 -1.21 -8.31
N THR A 29 -16.46 -1.88 -8.57
CA THR A 29 -16.34 -3.35 -8.55
C THR A 29 -15.23 -3.79 -7.61
N VAL A 30 -15.10 -5.09 -7.35
CA VAL A 30 -13.98 -5.63 -6.55
C VAL A 30 -12.63 -5.37 -7.22
N ASP A 31 -12.61 -5.26 -8.56
CA ASP A 31 -11.39 -5.01 -9.33
C ASP A 31 -10.84 -3.58 -9.14
N ASP A 32 -11.65 -2.67 -8.57
CA ASP A 32 -11.23 -1.31 -8.22
C ASP A 32 -10.58 -1.23 -6.81
N LEU A 33 -10.52 -2.35 -6.07
CA LEU A 33 -10.07 -2.37 -4.68
C LEU A 33 -8.62 -2.83 -4.56
N ILE A 34 -7.84 -2.08 -3.77
CA ILE A 34 -6.48 -2.43 -3.37
C ILE A 34 -6.46 -2.49 -1.84
N GLN A 35 -6.07 -3.64 -1.26
CA GLN A 35 -5.98 -3.78 0.19
C GLN A 35 -4.60 -3.36 0.70
N PRO A 36 -4.48 -2.30 1.53
CA PRO A 36 -3.23 -2.00 2.24
C PRO A 36 -2.98 -3.02 3.35
N ILE A 37 -1.73 -3.48 3.49
CA ILE A 37 -1.33 -4.48 4.48
C ILE A 37 -0.02 -4.05 5.14
N PHE A 38 0.00 -4.02 6.47
CA PHE A 38 1.22 -3.80 7.24
C PHE A 38 1.92 -5.12 7.55
N VAL A 39 3.23 -5.18 7.26
CA VAL A 39 4.06 -6.37 7.50
C VAL A 39 5.09 -6.06 8.57
N LYS A 40 5.24 -6.96 9.56
CA LYS A 40 6.14 -6.78 10.71
C LYS A 40 6.89 -8.08 11.02
N GLU A 41 8.19 -7.97 11.32
CA GLU A 41 8.99 -9.07 11.85
C GLU A 41 8.72 -9.28 13.35
N GLY A 42 9.06 -10.46 13.86
CA GLY A 42 9.06 -10.76 15.31
C GLY A 42 7.69 -11.00 15.93
N ILE A 43 6.62 -11.11 15.13
CA ILE A 43 5.29 -11.48 15.60
C ILE A 43 4.88 -12.85 15.06
N LYS A 44 3.96 -13.57 15.77
CA LYS A 44 3.57 -14.94 15.36
C LYS A 44 2.80 -14.98 14.05
N LYS A 45 1.63 -14.33 13.99
CA LYS A 45 0.77 -14.26 12.78
C LYS A 45 0.29 -12.86 12.51
N ALA A 46 -0.42 -12.27 13.48
CA ALA A 46 -1.01 -10.95 13.39
C ALA A 46 -0.98 -10.25 14.75
N GLU A 47 -0.89 -8.93 14.72
CA GLU A 47 -0.90 -8.02 15.86
C GLU A 47 -1.82 -6.84 15.53
N ALA A 48 -2.83 -6.58 16.37
CA ALA A 48 -3.75 -5.46 16.17
C ALA A 48 -3.03 -4.11 16.28
N ILE A 49 -3.50 -3.14 15.49
CA ILE A 49 -3.06 -1.75 15.59
C ILE A 49 -4.09 -0.99 16.42
N GLU A 50 -3.74 -0.59 17.66
CA GLU A 50 -4.67 0.04 18.61
C GLU A 50 -5.35 1.29 18.04
N SER A 51 -4.61 2.12 17.29
CA SER A 51 -5.12 3.34 16.66
C SER A 51 -5.95 3.11 15.40
N MET A 52 -5.99 1.88 14.87
CA MET A 52 -6.68 1.53 13.62
C MET A 52 -7.59 0.32 13.86
N PRO A 53 -8.85 0.50 14.27
CA PRO A 53 -9.77 -0.60 14.54
C PRO A 53 -9.89 -1.56 13.35
N ASN A 54 -9.82 -2.87 13.62
CA ASN A 54 -9.87 -3.96 12.64
C ASN A 54 -8.69 -4.01 11.64
N VAL A 55 -7.63 -3.23 11.84
CA VAL A 55 -6.40 -3.31 11.05
C VAL A 55 -5.32 -4.01 11.86
N ASN A 56 -4.60 -4.93 11.21
CA ASN A 56 -3.53 -5.70 11.83
C ASN A 56 -2.20 -5.49 11.09
N ARG A 57 -1.11 -5.68 11.83
CA ARG A 57 0.20 -6.01 11.26
C ARG A 57 0.29 -7.52 11.13
N TYR A 58 0.85 -7.99 10.04
CA TYR A 58 1.00 -9.42 9.76
C TYR A 58 2.47 -9.82 9.72
N SER A 59 2.77 -11.03 10.21
CA SER A 59 4.06 -11.67 9.95
C SER A 59 4.16 -12.08 8.47
N LYS A 60 5.35 -12.43 8.02
CA LYS A 60 5.59 -12.96 6.66
C LYS A 60 4.72 -14.19 6.33
N GLU A 61 4.47 -15.05 7.30
CA GLU A 61 3.58 -16.20 7.14
C GLU A 61 2.11 -15.79 7.23
N GLY A 62 1.76 -14.92 8.18
CA GLY A 62 0.40 -14.45 8.39
C GLY A 62 -0.16 -13.67 7.20
N VAL A 63 0.69 -12.89 6.51
CA VAL A 63 0.25 -12.12 5.34
C VAL A 63 -0.15 -13.03 4.17
N ILE A 64 0.48 -14.20 4.01
CA ILE A 64 0.12 -15.15 2.94
C ILE A 64 -1.29 -15.70 3.17
N ASP A 65 -1.61 -16.09 4.41
CA ASP A 65 -2.96 -16.57 4.75
C ASP A 65 -4.01 -15.46 4.54
N TYR A 66 -3.67 -14.23 4.92
CA TYR A 66 -4.56 -13.08 4.70
C TYR A 66 -4.76 -12.78 3.21
N CYS A 67 -3.70 -12.80 2.40
CA CYS A 67 -3.80 -12.61 0.95
C CYS A 67 -4.71 -13.67 0.29
N LYS A 68 -4.66 -14.94 0.73
CA LYS A 68 -5.58 -15.97 0.24
C LYS A 68 -7.03 -15.61 0.53
N SER A 69 -7.33 -15.17 1.77
CA SER A 69 -8.69 -14.76 2.12
C SER A 69 -9.19 -13.56 1.30
N LEU A 70 -8.29 -12.65 0.91
CA LEU A 70 -8.62 -11.54 0.02
C LEU A 70 -8.93 -12.02 -1.41
N MET A 71 -8.16 -12.97 -1.92
CA MET A 71 -8.42 -13.60 -3.22
C MET A 71 -9.78 -14.32 -3.23
N ASP A 72 -10.14 -15.00 -2.14
CA ASP A 72 -11.47 -15.65 -1.99
C ASP A 72 -12.61 -14.61 -2.02
N LEU A 73 -12.36 -13.36 -1.60
CA LEU A 73 -13.29 -12.24 -1.71
C LEU A 73 -13.26 -11.56 -3.10
N GLY A 74 -12.37 -11.99 -4.00
CA GLY A 74 -12.19 -11.41 -5.33
C GLY A 74 -11.23 -10.22 -5.40
N ILE A 75 -10.58 -9.82 -4.30
CA ILE A 75 -9.58 -8.73 -4.27
C ILE A 75 -8.26 -9.27 -4.83
N LYS A 76 -7.79 -8.67 -5.93
CA LYS A 76 -6.64 -9.15 -6.70
C LYS A 76 -5.37 -8.30 -6.55
N ALA A 77 -5.45 -7.21 -5.80
CA ALA A 77 -4.32 -6.31 -5.60
C ALA A 77 -4.16 -5.95 -4.11
N VAL A 78 -2.91 -5.94 -3.64
CA VAL A 78 -2.56 -5.51 -2.29
C VAL A 78 -1.40 -4.52 -2.32
N ALA A 79 -1.38 -3.59 -1.36
CA ALA A 79 -0.27 -2.67 -1.15
C ALA A 79 0.43 -3.01 0.18
N LEU A 80 1.73 -3.30 0.12
CA LEU A 80 2.51 -3.76 1.28
C LEU A 80 3.30 -2.61 1.91
N PHE A 81 3.14 -2.44 3.22
CA PHE A 81 3.83 -1.41 4.02
C PHE A 81 4.65 -2.08 5.13
N PRO A 82 5.97 -1.83 5.21
CA PRO A 82 6.82 -2.43 6.23
C PRO A 82 6.70 -1.70 7.57
N VAL A 83 6.78 -2.48 8.66
CA VAL A 83 7.05 -1.98 10.00
C VAL A 83 8.47 -2.41 10.36
N ILE A 84 9.43 -1.49 10.21
CA ILE A 84 10.86 -1.75 10.38
C ILE A 84 11.27 -1.54 11.84
N ASP A 85 12.05 -2.49 12.38
CA ASP A 85 12.65 -2.35 13.71
C ASP A 85 13.58 -1.11 13.72
N SER A 86 13.49 -0.31 14.80
CA SER A 86 14.30 0.89 14.97
C SER A 86 15.80 0.65 14.86
N LYS A 87 16.28 -0.55 15.21
CA LYS A 87 17.69 -0.97 15.08
C LYS A 87 18.17 -1.12 13.63
N LYS A 88 17.24 -1.26 12.68
CA LYS A 88 17.53 -1.37 11.25
C LYS A 88 17.39 -0.03 10.52
N LYS A 89 16.96 1.02 11.23
CA LYS A 89 16.84 2.37 10.67
C LYS A 89 18.17 3.12 10.79
N ASP A 90 18.49 3.91 9.78
CA ASP A 90 19.67 4.79 9.79
C ASP A 90 19.35 6.13 9.11
N LEU A 91 20.35 7.01 8.93
CA LEU A 91 20.16 8.32 8.29
C LEU A 91 20.05 8.23 6.76
N GLU A 92 20.53 7.16 6.17
CA GLU A 92 20.59 6.97 4.71
C GLU A 92 19.57 5.97 4.18
N GLY A 93 18.77 5.35 5.07
CA GLY A 93 17.74 4.38 4.70
C GLY A 93 18.30 3.13 4.02
N ILE A 94 19.48 2.65 4.44
CA ILE A 94 20.21 1.53 3.80
C ILE A 94 19.35 0.26 3.73
N GLU A 95 18.55 -0.01 4.75
CA GLU A 95 17.65 -1.19 4.75
C GLU A 95 16.63 -1.14 3.63
N ALA A 96 16.27 0.04 3.08
CA ALA A 96 15.30 0.17 1.99
C ALA A 96 15.72 -0.56 0.70
N PHE A 97 17.05 -0.56 0.42
CA PHE A 97 17.61 -1.22 -0.76
C PHE A 97 18.44 -2.47 -0.44
N ASN A 98 18.32 -2.97 0.78
CA ASN A 98 18.83 -4.28 1.15
C ASN A 98 17.97 -5.37 0.49
N ARG A 99 18.55 -6.17 -0.40
CA ARG A 99 17.85 -7.27 -1.10
C ARG A 99 17.21 -8.29 -0.15
N LYS A 100 17.68 -8.38 1.10
CA LYS A 100 17.16 -9.31 2.12
C LYS A 100 16.25 -8.62 3.12
N ASN A 101 15.74 -7.41 2.82
CA ASN A 101 14.84 -6.71 3.72
C ASN A 101 13.48 -7.44 3.86
N LEU A 102 12.70 -7.01 4.85
CA LEU A 102 11.41 -7.60 5.17
C LEU A 102 10.48 -7.64 3.96
N ILE A 103 10.40 -6.55 3.19
CA ILE A 103 9.45 -6.44 2.06
C ILE A 103 9.87 -7.32 0.89
N CYS A 104 11.14 -7.30 0.48
CA CYS A 104 11.63 -8.17 -0.59
C CYS A 104 11.33 -9.64 -0.27
N GLY A 105 11.67 -10.10 0.93
CA GLY A 105 11.38 -11.48 1.34
C GLY A 105 9.89 -11.79 1.45
N THR A 106 9.04 -10.81 1.75
CA THR A 106 7.57 -10.97 1.79
C THR A 106 7.01 -11.09 0.38
N VAL A 107 7.41 -10.19 -0.54
CA VAL A 107 7.03 -10.22 -1.97
C VAL A 107 7.37 -11.57 -2.60
N GLU A 108 8.63 -12.03 -2.46
CA GLU A 108 9.07 -13.34 -2.97
C GLU A 108 8.20 -14.49 -2.43
N SER A 109 7.84 -14.42 -1.14
CA SER A 109 7.05 -15.48 -0.49
C SER A 109 5.60 -15.49 -0.95
N ILE A 110 4.99 -14.32 -1.15
CA ILE A 110 3.63 -14.20 -1.68
C ILE A 110 3.61 -14.64 -3.14
N LYS A 111 4.50 -14.13 -4.01
CA LYS A 111 4.58 -14.52 -5.42
C LYS A 111 4.79 -16.01 -5.62
N LYS A 112 5.58 -16.66 -4.76
CA LYS A 112 5.74 -18.12 -4.81
C LYS A 112 4.46 -18.88 -4.50
N LYS A 113 3.55 -18.34 -3.67
CA LYS A 113 2.32 -19.01 -3.20
C LYS A 113 1.06 -18.57 -3.94
N ILE A 114 1.03 -17.34 -4.40
CA ILE A 114 -0.12 -16.68 -5.05
C ILE A 114 0.44 -15.83 -6.20
N PRO A 115 0.94 -16.44 -7.28
CA PRO A 115 1.63 -15.73 -8.37
C PRO A 115 0.74 -14.72 -9.12
N GLU A 116 -0.58 -14.94 -9.12
CA GLU A 116 -1.57 -14.09 -9.77
C GLU A 116 -1.95 -12.83 -8.98
N LEU A 117 -1.58 -12.74 -7.67
CA LEU A 117 -1.87 -11.56 -6.87
C LEU A 117 -0.96 -10.40 -7.27
N VAL A 118 -1.57 -9.25 -7.57
CA VAL A 118 -0.83 -8.01 -7.86
C VAL A 118 -0.27 -7.43 -6.57
N LEU A 119 1.04 -7.23 -6.53
CA LEU A 119 1.76 -6.69 -5.37
C LEU A 119 2.28 -5.29 -5.66
N ILE A 120 1.69 -4.32 -4.98
CA ILE A 120 2.14 -2.92 -4.99
C ILE A 120 3.02 -2.72 -3.76
N VAL A 121 4.19 -2.12 -3.96
CA VAL A 121 5.11 -1.79 -2.86
C VAL A 121 5.50 -0.34 -2.97
N ASP A 122 5.48 0.34 -1.84
CA ASP A 122 5.85 1.75 -1.77
C ASP A 122 7.37 1.95 -1.91
N VAL A 123 7.77 2.84 -2.80
CA VAL A 123 9.15 3.29 -2.97
C VAL A 123 9.32 4.57 -2.15
N ALA A 124 9.52 4.40 -0.84
CA ALA A 124 9.54 5.45 0.17
C ALA A 124 10.61 5.17 1.22
N LEU A 125 11.18 6.20 1.85
CA LEU A 125 12.29 6.06 2.80
C LEU A 125 11.89 6.31 4.27
N ASP A 126 10.76 6.92 4.56
CA ASP A 126 10.29 7.20 5.92
C ASP A 126 10.24 5.96 6.83
N PRO A 127 9.88 4.73 6.36
CA PRO A 127 9.93 3.56 7.22
C PRO A 127 11.36 3.15 7.62
N TYR A 128 12.37 3.57 6.86
CA TYR A 128 13.75 3.11 6.96
C TYR A 128 14.70 4.14 7.57
N THR A 129 14.29 5.41 7.64
CA THR A 129 15.10 6.49 8.22
C THR A 129 14.78 6.71 9.70
N VAL A 130 15.81 7.07 10.49
CA VAL A 130 15.64 7.36 11.92
C VAL A 130 14.87 8.65 12.20
N HIS A 131 14.96 9.61 11.28
CA HIS A 131 14.26 10.91 11.37
C HIS A 131 12.83 10.84 10.81
N GLY A 132 12.45 9.77 10.11
CA GLY A 132 11.10 9.56 9.58
C GLY A 132 10.72 10.46 8.39
N HIS A 133 11.68 11.16 7.78
CA HIS A 133 11.46 11.86 6.52
C HIS A 133 11.60 10.89 5.34
N ASP A 134 10.81 11.13 4.32
CA ASP A 134 10.85 10.36 3.07
C ASP A 134 11.92 10.90 2.11
N GLY A 135 13.15 10.97 2.59
CA GLY A 135 14.31 11.42 1.85
C GLY A 135 15.57 11.50 2.70
N ILE A 136 16.71 11.61 2.05
CA ILE A 136 18.01 11.79 2.69
C ILE A 136 18.20 13.25 3.05
N LEU A 137 18.53 13.54 4.29
CA LEU A 137 18.71 14.91 4.75
C LEU A 137 20.14 15.43 4.48
N ASP A 138 20.24 16.71 4.16
CA ASP A 138 21.50 17.44 4.11
C ASP A 138 21.92 17.94 5.52
N LYS A 139 23.05 18.67 5.59
CA LYS A 139 23.57 19.26 6.85
C LYS A 139 22.68 20.33 7.47
N LYS A 140 21.61 20.74 6.80
CA LYS A 140 20.66 21.76 7.25
C LYS A 140 19.27 21.17 7.51
N ASP A 141 19.18 19.85 7.60
CA ASP A 141 17.93 19.09 7.78
C ASP A 141 16.91 19.27 6.64
N TYR A 142 17.37 19.62 5.43
CA TYR A 142 16.54 19.62 4.21
C TYR A 142 16.76 18.35 3.40
N VAL A 143 15.74 17.90 2.70
CA VAL A 143 15.85 16.73 1.81
C VAL A 143 16.79 17.07 0.64
N ASP A 144 17.89 16.30 0.54
CA ASP A 144 18.80 16.32 -0.61
C ASP A 144 18.15 15.51 -1.75
N ASN A 145 17.58 16.21 -2.71
CA ASN A 145 16.82 15.60 -3.81
C ASN A 145 17.66 14.58 -4.59
N ASP A 146 18.87 14.92 -4.97
CA ASP A 146 19.69 14.09 -5.87
C ASP A 146 20.11 12.78 -5.17
N LYS A 147 20.53 12.87 -3.91
CA LYS A 147 20.83 11.68 -3.11
C LYS A 147 19.59 10.83 -2.87
N THR A 148 18.45 11.46 -2.57
CA THR A 148 17.19 10.76 -2.36
C THR A 148 16.79 9.96 -3.59
N VAL A 149 16.81 10.59 -4.77
CA VAL A 149 16.48 9.91 -6.05
C VAL A 149 17.38 8.71 -6.31
N GLU A 150 18.70 8.80 -6.03
CA GLU A 150 19.62 7.67 -6.20
C GLU A 150 19.32 6.51 -5.23
N VAL A 151 18.87 6.81 -4.01
CA VAL A 151 18.44 5.78 -3.05
C VAL A 151 17.11 5.15 -3.45
N LEU A 152 16.12 5.95 -3.80
CA LEU A 152 14.81 5.46 -4.29
C LEU A 152 14.95 4.58 -5.54
N LYS A 153 15.85 4.93 -6.45
CA LYS A 153 16.18 4.11 -7.62
C LYS A 153 16.72 2.73 -7.22
N LYS A 154 17.62 2.66 -6.24
CA LYS A 154 18.13 1.37 -5.73
C LYS A 154 17.00 0.57 -5.07
N GLN A 155 16.15 1.22 -4.27
CA GLN A 155 14.99 0.59 -3.65
C GLN A 155 14.04 0.01 -4.70
N ALA A 156 13.65 0.79 -5.71
CA ALA A 156 12.78 0.33 -6.80
C ALA A 156 13.33 -0.92 -7.50
N LEU A 157 14.65 -0.94 -7.78
CA LEU A 157 15.30 -2.09 -8.42
C LEU A 157 15.22 -3.36 -7.58
N VAL A 158 15.51 -3.31 -6.26
CA VAL A 158 15.46 -4.51 -5.43
C VAL A 158 14.02 -5.00 -5.19
N LEU A 159 13.04 -4.10 -5.18
CA LEU A 159 11.63 -4.44 -5.07
C LEU A 159 11.11 -5.11 -6.36
N ALA A 160 11.45 -4.56 -7.52
CA ALA A 160 11.11 -5.16 -8.82
C ALA A 160 11.75 -6.54 -8.98
N ASP A 161 13.03 -6.67 -8.63
CA ASP A 161 13.74 -7.95 -8.62
C ASP A 161 13.12 -8.99 -7.66
N ALA A 162 12.51 -8.56 -6.55
CA ALA A 162 11.79 -9.44 -5.63
C ALA A 162 10.45 -9.92 -6.19
N GLY A 163 9.96 -9.29 -7.26
CA GLY A 163 8.72 -9.63 -7.95
C GLY A 163 7.55 -8.72 -7.66
N ALA A 164 7.78 -7.48 -7.20
CA ALA A 164 6.72 -6.46 -7.15
C ALA A 164 6.27 -6.08 -8.57
N ASP A 165 4.95 -5.88 -8.78
CA ASP A 165 4.33 -5.51 -10.06
C ASP A 165 4.34 -4.01 -10.29
#